data_e58aeb9ae2da4028c31d6a55c25329c7
#
_entry.id   e58aeb9ae2da4028c31d6a55c25329c7
#
_cell.length_a   1.000
_cell.length_b   1.000
_cell.length_c   1.000
_cell.angle_alpha   90.00
_cell.angle_beta   90.00
_cell.angle_gamma   90.00
#
_symmetry.space_group_name_H-M   'P 1'
#
loop_
_entity.id
_entity.type
_entity.pdbx_description
1 polymer ?
#
loop_
_entity_poly.entity_id
_entity_poly.type
_entity_poly.pdbx_seq_one_letter_code
_entity_poly.pdbx_strand_id
1 'polypeptide(L)'
;MTDHPRATGAKSLYVQDARTRRRNAAEKRFRAYGLTAIVIACTMLAVLVFTKNIYSASMSSYFTFFTIEKFGLGPQGAQIMLFLFLAGMAAGVMLGGVIGDRVGPLTVIWVSILGALPLTLALPHVGLVPTGVLAVLIGLVLASAFPAIVVFAQELVPGRTGMIAGLFFGFSFGMGGISAAALGVLADAQGIRSVFLLCSVLPVLGLLTILLPRRSLG
;
A
#
# COMPACT_ATOMS: atom_id res chain seq x y z
N MET A 1 52.14 -5.26 -9.11
CA MET A 1 51.72 -4.19 -8.18
C MET A 1 51.17 -3.09 -9.08
N THR A 2 49.88 -3.22 -9.46
CA THR A 2 49.24 -2.36 -10.45
C THR A 2 47.95 -1.78 -9.88
N ASP A 3 47.99 -0.49 -9.78
CA ASP A 3 47.00 0.49 -9.37
C ASP A 3 45.58 0.23 -9.83
N HIS A 4 44.63 0.21 -8.89
CA HIS A 4 43.21 0.28 -9.14
C HIS A 4 42.51 1.45 -8.40
N PRO A 5 42.95 2.73 -8.53
CA PRO A 5 42.16 3.88 -8.01
C PRO A 5 41.19 4.51 -9.00
N ARG A 6 41.32 4.26 -10.31
CA ARG A 6 40.53 4.99 -11.32
C ARG A 6 39.09 4.51 -11.50
N ALA A 7 38.79 3.26 -11.19
CA ALA A 7 37.42 2.71 -11.36
C ALA A 7 36.43 3.17 -10.29
N THR A 8 36.90 3.49 -9.08
CA THR A 8 36.05 3.94 -7.96
C THR A 8 35.59 5.39 -8.14
N GLY A 9 36.43 6.25 -8.68
CA GLY A 9 36.10 7.64 -8.97
C GLY A 9 35.06 7.80 -10.08
N ALA A 10 35.18 7.01 -11.15
CA ALA A 10 34.22 7.05 -12.27
C ALA A 10 32.80 6.55 -11.86
N LYS A 11 32.72 5.49 -11.04
CA LYS A 11 31.44 5.03 -10.49
C LYS A 11 30.79 6.07 -9.56
N SER A 12 31.58 6.74 -8.72
CA SER A 12 31.11 7.80 -7.83
C SER A 12 30.56 8.99 -8.61
N LEU A 13 31.27 9.44 -9.65
CA LEU A 13 30.83 10.53 -10.53
C LEU A 13 29.55 10.17 -11.30
N TYR A 14 29.44 8.94 -11.79
CA TYR A 14 28.24 8.47 -12.50
C TYR A 14 27.01 8.43 -11.58
N VAL A 15 27.18 7.97 -10.34
CA VAL A 15 26.11 7.95 -9.33
C VAL A 15 25.70 9.37 -8.93
N GLN A 16 26.65 10.28 -8.78
CA GLN A 16 26.37 11.69 -8.50
C GLN A 16 25.63 12.38 -9.66
N ASP A 17 26.04 12.16 -10.90
CA ASP A 17 25.38 12.71 -12.08
C ASP A 17 23.95 12.17 -12.22
N ALA A 18 23.75 10.88 -12.01
CA ALA A 18 22.42 10.27 -12.01
C ALA A 18 21.49 10.84 -10.92
N ARG A 19 22.02 11.07 -9.71
CA ARG A 19 21.27 11.71 -8.61
C ARG A 19 20.92 13.15 -8.93
N THR A 20 21.86 13.90 -9.51
CA THR A 20 21.63 15.30 -9.90
C THR A 20 20.60 15.41 -11.00
N ARG A 21 20.66 14.54 -12.02
CA ARG A 21 19.64 14.47 -13.09
C ARG A 21 18.25 14.13 -12.55
N ARG A 22 18.13 13.17 -11.64
CA ARG A 22 16.86 12.83 -10.98
C ARG A 22 16.32 14.01 -10.16
N ARG A 23 17.18 14.71 -9.40
CA ARG A 23 16.79 15.89 -8.62
C ARG A 23 16.31 17.04 -9.51
N ASN A 24 17.04 17.35 -10.59
CA ASN A 24 16.67 18.42 -11.53
C ASN A 24 15.38 18.09 -12.28
N ALA A 25 15.15 16.82 -12.63
CA ALA A 25 13.90 16.38 -13.25
C ALA A 25 12.73 16.49 -12.26
N ALA A 26 12.94 16.15 -10.99
CA ALA A 26 11.92 16.31 -9.94
C ALA A 26 11.60 17.79 -9.66
N GLU A 27 12.61 18.67 -9.58
CA GLU A 27 12.40 20.12 -9.44
C GLU A 27 11.65 20.72 -10.64
N LYS A 28 11.97 20.28 -11.86
CA LYS A 28 11.26 20.72 -13.06
C LYS A 28 9.79 20.28 -13.05
N ARG A 29 9.53 19.05 -12.57
CA ARG A 29 8.16 18.54 -12.37
C ARG A 29 7.43 19.32 -11.28
N PHE A 30 8.07 19.60 -10.15
CA PHE A 30 7.48 20.40 -9.07
C PHE A 30 7.06 21.79 -9.54
N ARG A 31 7.86 22.46 -10.38
CA ARG A 31 7.51 23.76 -10.96
C ARG A 31 6.40 23.67 -12.02
N ALA A 32 6.28 22.54 -12.71
CA ALA A 32 5.24 22.30 -13.71
C ALA A 32 3.86 22.00 -13.09
N TYR A 33 3.83 21.41 -11.87
CA TYR A 33 2.61 21.22 -11.11
C TYR A 33 2.43 22.42 -10.17
N GLY A 34 1.36 23.20 -10.33
CA GLY A 34 1.02 24.23 -9.34
C GLY A 34 0.87 23.60 -7.95
N LEU A 35 1.21 24.34 -6.89
CA LEU A 35 1.13 23.90 -5.50
C LEU A 35 -0.20 23.21 -5.17
N THR A 36 -1.30 23.72 -5.71
CA THR A 36 -2.65 23.16 -5.56
C THR A 36 -2.76 21.73 -6.07
N ALA A 37 -2.18 21.43 -7.24
CA ALA A 37 -2.22 20.07 -7.81
C ALA A 37 -1.41 19.08 -6.96
N ILE A 38 -0.29 19.51 -6.39
CA ILE A 38 0.53 18.69 -5.48
C ILE A 38 -0.23 18.40 -4.19
N VAL A 39 -0.86 19.39 -3.59
CA VAL A 39 -1.67 19.23 -2.37
C VAL A 39 -2.82 18.25 -2.64
N ILE A 40 -3.53 18.41 -3.75
CA ILE A 40 -4.62 17.49 -4.14
C ILE A 40 -4.09 16.06 -4.31
N ALA A 41 -2.97 15.87 -5.02
CA ALA A 41 -2.38 14.54 -5.22
C ALA A 41 -1.95 13.90 -3.89
N CYS A 42 -1.27 14.63 -3.01
CA CYS A 42 -0.90 14.14 -1.68
C CYS A 42 -2.11 13.80 -0.81
N THR A 43 -3.17 14.60 -0.85
CA THR A 43 -4.41 14.32 -0.13
C THR A 43 -5.08 13.05 -0.65
N MET A 44 -5.16 12.88 -1.96
CA MET A 44 -5.71 11.66 -2.57
C MET A 44 -4.90 10.41 -2.20
N LEU A 45 -3.57 10.51 -2.20
CA LEU A 45 -2.70 9.42 -1.76
C LEU A 45 -2.90 9.11 -0.27
N ALA A 46 -3.07 10.12 0.58
CA ALA A 46 -3.36 9.94 1.99
C ALA A 46 -4.71 9.23 2.21
N VAL A 47 -5.77 9.61 1.48
CA VAL A 47 -7.07 8.93 1.52
C VAL A 47 -6.95 7.48 1.07
N LEU A 48 -6.17 7.22 0.02
CA LEU A 48 -5.92 5.86 -0.46
C LEU A 48 -5.22 5.00 0.59
N VAL A 49 -4.16 5.52 1.20
CA VAL A 49 -3.43 4.84 2.29
C VAL A 49 -4.36 4.60 3.47
N PHE A 50 -5.18 5.58 3.84
CA PHE A 50 -6.17 5.46 4.89
C PHE A 50 -7.15 4.30 4.63
N THR A 51 -7.77 4.27 3.46
CA THR A 51 -8.72 3.23 3.07
C THR A 51 -8.10 1.83 3.11
N LYS A 52 -6.87 1.70 2.58
CA LYS A 52 -6.12 0.43 2.61
C LYS A 52 -5.74 0.01 4.02
N ASN A 53 -5.35 0.96 4.88
CA ASN A 53 -5.00 0.67 6.25
C ASN A 53 -6.20 0.21 7.09
N ILE A 54 -7.40 0.78 6.88
CA ILE A 54 -8.62 0.29 7.54
C ILE A 54 -8.85 -1.19 7.20
N TYR A 55 -8.79 -1.54 5.91
CA TYR A 55 -8.98 -2.92 5.49
C TYR A 55 -7.88 -3.84 6.03
N SER A 56 -6.61 -3.41 5.98
CA SER A 56 -5.49 -4.16 6.53
C SER A 56 -5.61 -4.36 8.04
N ALA A 57 -6.06 -3.34 8.78
CA ALA A 57 -6.33 -3.42 10.21
C ALA A 57 -7.47 -4.40 10.52
N SER A 58 -8.55 -4.38 9.71
CA SER A 58 -9.63 -5.36 9.81
C SER A 58 -9.12 -6.79 9.65
N MET A 59 -8.34 -7.05 8.60
CA MET A 59 -7.74 -8.37 8.36
C MET A 59 -6.78 -8.78 9.48
N SER A 60 -5.90 -7.90 9.91
CA SER A 60 -4.90 -8.26 10.95
C SER A 60 -5.52 -8.50 12.32
N SER A 61 -6.58 -7.76 12.68
CA SER A 61 -7.17 -7.81 14.03
C SER A 61 -8.35 -8.78 14.14
N TYR A 62 -9.14 -8.92 13.08
CA TYR A 62 -10.43 -9.61 13.15
C TYR A 62 -10.54 -10.85 12.26
N PHE A 63 -9.58 -11.10 11.37
CA PHE A 63 -9.67 -12.22 10.42
C PHE A 63 -9.70 -13.59 11.12
N THR A 64 -8.97 -13.74 12.22
CA THR A 64 -9.01 -14.96 13.05
C THR A 64 -10.43 -15.23 13.56
N PHE A 65 -11.08 -14.22 14.13
CA PHE A 65 -12.44 -14.34 14.63
C PHE A 65 -13.44 -14.60 13.50
N PHE A 66 -13.29 -13.92 12.37
CA PHE A 66 -14.12 -14.15 11.20
C PHE A 66 -14.05 -15.60 10.70
N THR A 67 -12.84 -16.17 10.65
CA THR A 67 -12.66 -17.56 10.19
C THR A 67 -13.17 -18.59 11.19
N ILE A 68 -13.08 -18.32 12.50
CA ILE A 68 -13.69 -19.14 13.55
C ILE A 68 -15.20 -19.10 13.41
N GLU A 69 -15.81 -17.91 13.35
CA GLU A 69 -17.26 -17.75 13.27
C GLU A 69 -17.85 -18.34 11.98
N LYS A 70 -17.21 -18.08 10.84
CA LYS A 70 -17.73 -18.50 9.53
C LYS A 70 -17.55 -19.99 9.23
N PHE A 71 -16.42 -20.56 9.64
CA PHE A 71 -16.01 -21.90 9.25
C PHE A 71 -15.93 -22.89 10.41
N GLY A 72 -16.16 -22.45 11.66
CA GLY A 72 -16.01 -23.28 12.84
C GLY A 72 -14.58 -23.75 13.10
N LEU A 73 -13.57 -22.99 12.62
CA LEU A 73 -12.17 -23.37 12.81
C LEU A 73 -11.75 -23.28 14.28
N GLY A 74 -10.91 -24.23 14.69
CA GLY A 74 -10.19 -24.07 15.95
C GLY A 74 -9.18 -22.91 15.91
N PRO A 75 -8.71 -22.41 17.06
CA PRO A 75 -7.79 -21.27 17.14
C PRO A 75 -6.53 -21.42 16.28
N GLN A 76 -5.96 -22.64 16.21
CA GLN A 76 -4.79 -22.91 15.38
C GLN A 76 -5.08 -22.75 13.89
N GLY A 77 -6.21 -23.31 13.39
CA GLY A 77 -6.60 -23.18 11.99
C GLY A 77 -6.83 -21.72 11.59
N ALA A 78 -7.45 -20.94 12.46
CA ALA A 78 -7.68 -19.52 12.24
C ALA A 78 -6.37 -18.71 12.24
N GLN A 79 -5.41 -19.06 13.09
CA GLN A 79 -4.08 -18.42 13.07
C GLN A 79 -3.29 -18.76 11.82
N ILE A 80 -3.42 -19.97 11.26
CA ILE A 80 -2.82 -20.33 9.97
C ILE A 80 -3.40 -19.44 8.86
N MET A 81 -4.70 -19.17 8.86
CA MET A 81 -5.32 -18.26 7.90
C MET A 81 -4.77 -16.84 8.01
N LEU A 82 -4.61 -16.33 9.25
CA LEU A 82 -3.97 -15.04 9.49
C LEU A 82 -2.50 -15.03 9.03
N PHE A 83 -1.76 -16.09 9.30
CA PHE A 83 -0.37 -16.23 8.83
C PHE A 83 -0.28 -16.16 7.31
N LEU A 84 -1.17 -16.80 6.57
CA LEU A 84 -1.22 -16.74 5.11
C LEU A 84 -1.40 -15.30 4.62
N PHE A 85 -2.30 -14.54 5.24
CA PHE A 85 -2.48 -13.12 4.93
C PHE A 85 -1.20 -12.30 5.19
N LEU A 86 -0.57 -12.46 6.37
CA LEU A 86 0.65 -11.75 6.73
C LEU A 86 1.84 -12.14 5.84
N ALA A 87 1.97 -13.41 5.48
CA ALA A 87 2.97 -13.88 4.52
C ALA A 87 2.77 -13.25 3.13
N GLY A 88 1.50 -13.17 2.68
CA GLY A 88 1.13 -12.43 1.48
C GLY A 88 1.52 -10.96 1.55
N MET A 89 1.30 -10.30 2.70
CA MET A 89 1.72 -8.91 2.91
C MET A 89 3.24 -8.74 2.83
N ALA A 90 4.00 -9.60 3.48
CA ALA A 90 5.46 -9.54 3.44
C ALA A 90 6.00 -9.71 2.01
N ALA A 91 5.49 -10.70 1.27
CA ALA A 91 5.81 -10.89 -0.14
C ALA A 91 5.39 -9.68 -0.99
N GLY A 92 4.22 -9.10 -0.72
CA GLY A 92 3.67 -7.94 -1.41
C GLY A 92 4.54 -6.70 -1.29
N VAL A 93 5.07 -6.39 -0.10
CA VAL A 93 6.00 -5.27 0.12
C VAL A 93 7.27 -5.45 -0.71
N MET A 94 7.85 -6.65 -0.69
CA MET A 94 9.07 -6.96 -1.45
C MET A 94 8.85 -6.86 -2.96
N LEU A 95 7.81 -7.52 -3.46
CA LEU A 95 7.47 -7.52 -4.88
C LEU A 95 7.04 -6.14 -5.37
N GLY A 96 6.27 -5.42 -4.56
CA GLY A 96 5.80 -4.06 -4.86
C GLY A 96 6.93 -3.07 -5.04
N GLY A 97 8.01 -3.17 -4.24
CA GLY A 97 9.22 -2.38 -4.42
C GLY A 97 9.91 -2.69 -5.74
N VAL A 98 10.22 -3.98 -5.99
CA VAL A 98 10.92 -4.43 -7.21
C VAL A 98 10.13 -4.13 -8.49
N ILE A 99 8.81 -4.37 -8.46
CA ILE A 99 7.94 -4.09 -9.61
C ILE A 99 7.79 -2.59 -9.81
N GLY A 100 7.62 -1.82 -8.72
CA GLY A 100 7.51 -0.36 -8.77
C GLY A 100 8.72 0.32 -9.40
N ASP A 101 9.92 -0.21 -9.15
CA ASP A 101 11.16 0.30 -9.78
C ASP A 101 11.19 0.08 -11.31
N ARG A 102 10.51 -0.96 -11.81
CA ARG A 102 10.49 -1.30 -13.24
C ARG A 102 9.36 -0.64 -14.01
N VAL A 103 8.14 -0.69 -13.48
CA VAL A 103 6.92 -0.24 -14.19
C VAL A 103 6.43 1.13 -13.75
N GLY A 104 7.06 1.69 -12.71
CA GLY A 104 6.69 2.97 -12.11
C GLY A 104 5.64 2.84 -11.00
N PRO A 105 5.69 3.78 -10.03
CA PRO A 105 4.86 3.71 -8.82
C PRO A 105 3.35 3.83 -9.11
N LEU A 106 2.94 4.66 -10.07
CA LEU A 106 1.53 4.83 -10.44
C LEU A 106 0.90 3.54 -10.95
N THR A 107 1.63 2.75 -11.76
CA THR A 107 1.14 1.47 -12.29
C THR A 107 0.87 0.49 -11.15
N VAL A 108 1.79 0.38 -10.18
CA VAL A 108 1.62 -0.50 -9.02
C VAL A 108 0.42 -0.07 -8.19
N ILE A 109 0.24 1.23 -7.96
CA ILE A 109 -0.91 1.78 -7.23
C ILE A 109 -2.22 1.38 -7.93
N TRP A 110 -2.31 1.55 -9.25
CA TRP A 110 -3.50 1.19 -10.03
C TRP A 110 -3.81 -0.31 -9.99
N VAL A 111 -2.80 -1.14 -10.25
CA VAL A 111 -2.94 -2.61 -10.20
C VAL A 111 -3.38 -3.06 -8.81
N SER A 112 -2.84 -2.44 -7.76
CA SER A 112 -3.23 -2.77 -6.39
C SER A 112 -4.67 -2.37 -6.06
N ILE A 113 -5.18 -1.25 -6.58
CA ILE A 113 -6.57 -0.83 -6.32
C ILE A 113 -7.54 -1.74 -7.07
N LEU A 114 -7.31 -1.90 -8.38
CA LEU A 114 -8.18 -2.72 -9.24
C LEU A 114 -8.14 -4.20 -8.86
N GLY A 115 -6.97 -4.69 -8.46
CA GLY A 115 -6.80 -6.08 -8.02
C GLY A 115 -7.39 -6.35 -6.64
N ALA A 116 -7.28 -5.40 -5.69
CA ALA A 116 -7.82 -5.60 -4.35
C ALA A 116 -9.35 -5.68 -4.36
N LEU A 117 -10.03 -4.89 -5.18
CA LEU A 117 -11.48 -4.72 -5.17
C LEU A 117 -12.25 -6.05 -5.37
N PRO A 118 -12.02 -6.84 -6.44
CA PRO A 118 -12.73 -8.10 -6.61
C PRO A 118 -12.37 -9.13 -5.53
N LEU A 119 -11.11 -9.14 -5.06
CA LEU A 119 -10.66 -10.08 -4.05
C LEU A 119 -11.32 -9.81 -2.69
N THR A 120 -11.39 -8.54 -2.29
CA THR A 120 -12.00 -8.13 -1.00
C THR A 120 -13.51 -8.33 -1.01
N LEU A 121 -14.18 -8.10 -2.13
CA LEU A 121 -15.62 -8.36 -2.29
C LEU A 121 -15.93 -9.86 -2.29
N ALA A 122 -15.08 -10.69 -2.87
CA ALA A 122 -15.28 -12.15 -2.89
C ALA A 122 -15.07 -12.81 -1.53
N LEU A 123 -14.16 -12.29 -0.69
CA LEU A 123 -13.73 -12.93 0.57
C LEU A 123 -14.88 -13.33 1.49
N PRO A 124 -15.90 -12.49 1.77
CA PRO A 124 -17.00 -12.85 2.66
C PRO A 124 -17.92 -13.94 2.09
N HIS A 125 -17.86 -14.23 0.79
CA HIS A 125 -18.83 -15.09 0.10
C HIS A 125 -18.30 -16.48 -0.29
N VAL A 126 -16.99 -16.72 -0.12
CA VAL A 126 -16.34 -17.99 -0.55
C VAL A 126 -16.15 -18.98 0.60
N GLY A 127 -15.85 -20.24 0.26
CA GLY A 127 -15.55 -21.32 1.21
C GLY A 127 -14.15 -21.21 1.81
N LEU A 128 -13.78 -22.17 2.67
CA LEU A 128 -12.55 -22.14 3.47
C LEU A 128 -11.27 -22.10 2.59
N VAL A 129 -11.09 -23.01 1.66
CA VAL A 129 -9.88 -23.08 0.84
C VAL A 129 -9.71 -21.84 -0.05
N PRO A 130 -10.74 -21.39 -0.79
CA PRO A 130 -10.65 -20.11 -1.50
C PRO A 130 -10.37 -18.92 -0.58
N THR A 131 -10.88 -18.90 0.66
CA THR A 131 -10.57 -17.83 1.62
C THR A 131 -9.08 -17.76 1.94
N GLY A 132 -8.40 -18.90 2.12
CA GLY A 132 -6.95 -18.93 2.33
C GLY A 132 -6.16 -18.38 1.14
N VAL A 133 -6.54 -18.77 -0.08
CA VAL A 133 -5.91 -18.25 -1.31
C VAL A 133 -6.16 -16.75 -1.45
N LEU A 134 -7.39 -16.29 -1.24
CA LEU A 134 -7.74 -14.88 -1.28
C LEU A 134 -7.00 -14.07 -0.22
N ALA A 135 -6.81 -14.62 1.00
CA ALA A 135 -6.05 -13.96 2.05
C ALA A 135 -4.60 -13.65 1.61
N VAL A 136 -3.91 -14.62 0.99
CA VAL A 136 -2.56 -14.41 0.43
C VAL A 136 -2.58 -13.35 -0.66
N LEU A 137 -3.50 -13.44 -1.61
CA LEU A 137 -3.59 -12.51 -2.73
C LEU A 137 -3.95 -11.08 -2.27
N ILE A 138 -4.88 -10.95 -1.33
CA ILE A 138 -5.25 -9.65 -0.74
C ILE A 138 -4.06 -9.05 -0.02
N GLY A 139 -3.36 -9.83 0.82
CA GLY A 139 -2.15 -9.37 1.51
C GLY A 139 -1.10 -8.86 0.54
N LEU A 140 -0.80 -9.64 -0.50
CA LEU A 140 0.17 -9.31 -1.54
C LEU A 140 -0.20 -8.02 -2.28
N VAL A 141 -1.44 -7.92 -2.74
CA VAL A 141 -1.92 -6.78 -3.53
C VAL A 141 -2.03 -5.51 -2.69
N LEU A 142 -2.53 -5.60 -1.45
CA LEU A 142 -2.64 -4.44 -0.55
C LEU A 142 -1.27 -3.88 -0.17
N ALA A 143 -0.35 -4.76 0.21
CA ALA A 143 0.97 -4.35 0.70
C ALA A 143 1.88 -3.84 -0.42
N SER A 144 1.73 -4.32 -1.65
CA SER A 144 2.56 -3.89 -2.79
C SER A 144 2.44 -2.40 -3.13
N ALA A 145 1.30 -1.79 -2.84
CA ALA A 145 1.09 -0.37 -3.16
C ALA A 145 1.77 0.58 -2.17
N PHE A 146 2.03 0.17 -0.93
CA PHE A 146 2.54 1.08 0.09
C PHE A 146 3.91 1.68 -0.26
N PRO A 147 4.94 0.89 -0.65
CA PRO A 147 6.21 1.44 -1.11
C PRO A 147 6.04 2.37 -2.31
N ALA A 148 5.20 1.98 -3.28
CA ALA A 148 4.93 2.77 -4.47
C ALA A 148 4.28 4.13 -4.15
N ILE A 149 3.34 4.17 -3.20
CA ILE A 149 2.70 5.42 -2.75
C ILE A 149 3.72 6.34 -2.10
N VAL A 150 4.58 5.82 -1.22
CA VAL A 150 5.61 6.61 -0.53
C VAL A 150 6.61 7.18 -1.55
N VAL A 151 7.09 6.36 -2.49
CA VAL A 151 8.00 6.82 -3.56
C VAL A 151 7.35 7.90 -4.41
N PHE A 152 6.10 7.69 -4.85
CA PHE A 152 5.38 8.69 -5.64
C PHE A 152 5.17 10.00 -4.89
N ALA A 153 4.81 9.94 -3.60
CA ALA A 153 4.67 11.14 -2.77
C ALA A 153 6.01 11.89 -2.59
N GLN A 154 7.12 11.16 -2.45
CA GLN A 154 8.47 11.74 -2.39
C GLN A 154 8.88 12.41 -3.72
N GLU A 155 8.47 11.86 -4.85
CA GLU A 155 8.70 12.46 -6.18
C GLU A 155 7.91 13.76 -6.37
N LEU A 156 6.73 13.88 -5.75
CA LEU A 156 5.92 15.10 -5.79
C LEU A 156 6.53 16.25 -4.99
N VAL A 157 7.30 15.96 -3.92
CA VAL A 157 7.89 16.97 -3.03
C VAL A 157 9.41 16.76 -2.93
N PRO A 158 10.18 17.16 -3.96
CA PRO A 158 11.61 16.95 -3.99
C PRO A 158 12.32 17.74 -2.87
N GLY A 159 13.34 17.11 -2.28
CA GLY A 159 14.15 17.71 -1.22
C GLY A 159 13.63 17.49 0.21
N ARG A 160 12.43 16.90 0.39
CA ARG A 160 11.83 16.60 1.69
C ARG A 160 11.45 15.13 1.86
N THR A 161 12.25 14.22 1.31
CA THR A 161 11.97 12.78 1.25
C THR A 161 11.74 12.15 2.62
N GLY A 162 12.57 12.50 3.62
CA GLY A 162 12.43 12.01 4.99
C GLY A 162 11.14 12.48 5.67
N MET A 163 10.76 13.76 5.47
CA MET A 163 9.53 14.31 6.02
C MET A 163 8.30 13.62 5.43
N ILE A 164 8.27 13.42 4.12
CA ILE A 164 7.17 12.73 3.43
C ILE A 164 7.07 11.28 3.88
N ALA A 165 8.19 10.55 3.94
CA ALA A 165 8.19 9.18 4.46
C ALA A 165 7.66 9.13 5.90
N GLY A 166 8.18 9.97 6.79
CA GLY A 166 7.73 10.03 8.18
C GLY A 166 6.23 10.33 8.31
N LEU A 167 5.72 11.26 7.50
CA LEU A 167 4.29 11.59 7.46
C LEU A 167 3.44 10.37 7.04
N PHE A 168 3.80 9.70 5.93
CA PHE A 168 3.03 8.56 5.44
C PHE A 168 3.13 7.34 6.37
N PHE A 169 4.30 7.06 6.94
CA PHE A 169 4.45 5.98 7.93
C PHE A 169 3.69 6.29 9.22
N GLY A 170 3.86 7.51 9.78
CA GLY A 170 3.14 7.92 10.99
C GLY A 170 1.63 7.90 10.81
N PHE A 171 1.14 8.40 9.67
CA PHE A 171 -0.27 8.36 9.31
C PHE A 171 -0.77 6.91 9.17
N SER A 172 -0.02 6.03 8.47
CA SER A 172 -0.40 4.64 8.28
C SER A 172 -0.54 3.88 9.60
N PHE A 173 0.44 3.96 10.49
CA PHE A 173 0.40 3.26 11.76
C PHE A 173 -0.62 3.86 12.72
N GLY A 174 -0.71 5.20 12.81
CA GLY A 174 -1.69 5.89 13.63
C GLY A 174 -3.12 5.57 13.22
N MET A 175 -3.41 5.64 11.92
CA MET A 175 -4.75 5.33 11.40
C MET A 175 -5.07 3.84 11.49
N GLY A 176 -4.08 2.95 11.38
CA GLY A 176 -4.25 1.52 11.61
C GLY A 176 -4.78 1.22 13.02
N GLY A 177 -4.18 1.83 14.04
CA GLY A 177 -4.61 1.68 15.44
C GLY A 177 -6.01 2.24 15.70
N ILE A 178 -6.29 3.47 15.24
CA ILE A 178 -7.63 4.10 15.37
C ILE A 178 -8.69 3.25 14.65
N SER A 179 -8.37 2.78 13.45
CA SER A 179 -9.29 1.95 12.66
C SER A 179 -9.59 0.62 13.37
N ALA A 180 -8.57 -0.05 13.92
CA ALA A 180 -8.77 -1.29 14.67
C ALA A 180 -9.70 -1.08 15.87
N ALA A 181 -9.51 0.01 16.62
CA ALA A 181 -10.38 0.35 17.75
C ALA A 181 -11.82 0.64 17.31
N ALA A 182 -12.02 1.45 16.27
CA ALA A 182 -13.35 1.77 15.74
C ALA A 182 -14.07 0.53 15.20
N LEU A 183 -13.34 -0.35 14.49
CA LEU A 183 -13.89 -1.62 14.00
C LEU A 183 -14.21 -2.59 15.13
N GLY A 184 -13.50 -2.51 16.26
CA GLY A 184 -13.82 -3.28 17.47
C GLY A 184 -15.20 -2.93 18.03
N VAL A 185 -15.49 -1.64 18.18
CA VAL A 185 -16.80 -1.16 18.60
C VAL A 185 -17.90 -1.63 17.64
N LEU A 186 -17.64 -1.62 16.34
CA LEU A 186 -18.58 -2.12 15.33
C LEU A 186 -18.77 -3.64 15.43
N ALA A 187 -17.67 -4.39 15.66
CA ALA A 187 -17.71 -5.84 15.82
C ALA A 187 -18.55 -6.25 17.04
N ASP A 188 -18.39 -5.53 18.17
CA ASP A 188 -19.14 -5.76 19.40
C ASP A 188 -20.65 -5.43 19.23
N ALA A 189 -20.97 -4.39 18.44
CA ALA A 189 -22.36 -3.96 18.24
C ALA A 189 -23.11 -4.76 17.16
N GLN A 190 -22.46 -5.18 16.07
CA GLN A 190 -23.11 -5.74 14.88
C GLN A 190 -22.54 -7.09 14.42
N GLY A 191 -21.56 -7.62 15.17
CA GLY A 191 -20.86 -8.87 14.82
C GLY A 191 -19.74 -8.69 13.79
N ILE A 192 -18.82 -9.65 13.76
CA ILE A 192 -17.61 -9.61 12.96
C ILE A 192 -17.91 -9.65 11.45
N ARG A 193 -18.96 -10.35 11.04
CA ARG A 193 -19.37 -10.42 9.64
C ARG A 193 -19.70 -9.04 9.06
N SER A 194 -20.35 -8.18 9.86
CA SER A 194 -20.68 -6.80 9.45
C SER A 194 -19.43 -5.95 9.22
N VAL A 195 -18.38 -6.14 10.03
CA VAL A 195 -17.08 -5.49 9.85
C VAL A 195 -16.47 -5.87 8.50
N PHE A 196 -16.46 -7.15 8.14
CA PHE A 196 -15.89 -7.60 6.85
C PHE A 196 -16.70 -7.12 5.66
N LEU A 197 -18.03 -7.11 5.75
CA LEU A 197 -18.91 -6.57 4.69
C LEU A 197 -18.69 -5.07 4.50
N LEU A 198 -18.61 -4.29 5.56
CA LEU A 198 -18.31 -2.87 5.49
C LEU A 198 -16.93 -2.63 4.89
N CYS A 199 -15.91 -3.33 5.41
CA CYS A 199 -14.54 -3.16 4.95
C CYS A 199 -14.33 -3.62 3.51
N SER A 200 -15.10 -4.60 2.99
CA SER A 200 -14.99 -5.05 1.60
C SER A 200 -15.38 -3.98 0.59
N VAL A 201 -16.20 -3.01 0.99
CA VAL A 201 -16.61 -1.87 0.14
C VAL A 201 -15.57 -0.74 0.17
N LEU A 202 -14.75 -0.65 1.21
CA LEU A 202 -13.76 0.43 1.35
C LEU A 202 -12.81 0.59 0.15
N PRO A 203 -12.32 -0.48 -0.52
CA PRO A 203 -11.47 -0.33 -1.70
C PRO A 203 -12.13 0.42 -2.86
N VAL A 204 -13.47 0.52 -2.90
CA VAL A 204 -14.20 1.35 -3.87
C VAL A 204 -13.83 2.83 -3.73
N LEU A 205 -13.57 3.30 -2.50
CA LEU A 205 -13.05 4.66 -2.27
C LEU A 205 -11.67 4.86 -2.90
N GLY A 206 -10.90 3.79 -3.09
CA GLY A 206 -9.65 3.83 -3.83
C GLY A 206 -9.82 4.22 -5.30
N LEU A 207 -11.01 4.05 -5.89
CA LEU A 207 -11.31 4.52 -7.25
C LEU A 207 -11.27 6.05 -7.38
N LEU A 208 -11.36 6.79 -6.27
CA LEU A 208 -11.14 8.24 -6.29
C LEU A 208 -9.74 8.62 -6.82
N THR A 209 -8.80 7.68 -6.82
CA THR A 209 -7.48 7.88 -7.46
C THR A 209 -7.56 8.03 -8.98
N ILE A 210 -8.72 7.76 -9.61
CA ILE A 210 -8.97 8.10 -11.02
C ILE A 210 -8.76 9.60 -11.27
N LEU A 211 -9.01 10.42 -10.26
CA LEU A 211 -8.82 11.87 -10.31
C LEU A 211 -7.36 12.30 -10.15
N LEU A 212 -6.43 11.36 -9.83
CA LEU A 212 -5.00 11.70 -9.83
C LEU A 212 -4.58 12.21 -11.21
N PRO A 213 -3.84 13.34 -11.27
CA PRO A 213 -3.40 13.90 -12.52
C PRO A 213 -2.51 12.90 -13.28
N ARG A 214 -3.08 12.31 -14.33
CA ARG A 214 -2.40 11.37 -15.25
C ARG A 214 -1.38 12.06 -16.17
N ARG A 215 -1.21 13.38 -16.06
CA ARG A 215 -0.40 14.13 -17.02
C ARG A 215 1.08 13.81 -16.89
N SER A 216 1.52 13.12 -17.92
CA SER A 216 2.88 13.01 -18.45
C SER A 216 3.93 12.32 -17.58
N LEU A 217 3.83 11.01 -17.53
CA LEU A 217 5.00 10.14 -17.47
C LEU A 217 5.20 9.50 -18.86
N GLY A 218 5.25 10.35 -19.90
CA GLY A 218 5.75 10.05 -21.21
C GLY A 218 7.08 10.79 -21.39
#